data_a48aa813b83bcb81fcbc647500de5947
#
_entry.id   a48aa813b83bcb81fcbc647500de5947
#
_cell.length_a   1.000
_cell.length_b   1.000
_cell.length_c   1.000
_cell.angle_alpha   90.00
_cell.angle_beta   90.00
_cell.angle_gamma   90.00
#
_symmetry.space_group_name_H-M   'P 1'
#
loop_
_entity.id
_entity.type
_entity.pdbx_description
1 polymer ?
#
loop_
_entity_poly.entity_id
_entity_poly.type
_entity_poly.pdbx_seq_one_letter_code
_entity_poly.pdbx_strand_id
1 'polypeptide(L)'
;MTTVIKKVLASTLKELMEEKSLSKITINDLTQSCGVSRQTFYNNFRDIYDLVEWIYLQDTEILVGKDVTYDNWQDALASIFQYIADNRSFVLNTYRSFGKEYLEKFLNQEVEHFLTNLIFQEIQVTGEEAQQVEFSISFYTYALVGIGLDWIEKQMPSTADELIEKIERVMLGSIISNF
;
A
#
# COMPACT_ATOMS: atom_id res chain seq x y z
N MET A 1 23.14 8.81 6.37
CA MET A 1 22.58 9.83 7.28
C MET A 1 21.13 10.17 6.94
N THR A 2 20.82 10.44 5.68
CA THR A 2 19.47 10.79 5.20
C THR A 2 18.41 9.73 5.53
N THR A 3 18.70 8.44 5.35
CA THR A 3 17.76 7.33 5.61
C THR A 3 17.37 7.20 7.09
N VAL A 4 18.29 7.45 8.02
CA VAL A 4 18.00 7.40 9.46
C VAL A 4 17.02 8.50 9.85
N ILE A 5 17.20 9.72 9.35
CA ILE A 5 16.31 10.85 9.63
C ILE A 5 14.91 10.60 9.05
N LYS A 6 14.83 10.06 7.84
CA LYS A 6 13.54 9.68 7.23
C LYS A 6 12.79 8.67 8.10
N LYS A 7 13.47 7.65 8.61
CA LYS A 7 12.88 6.63 9.50
C LYS A 7 12.41 7.23 10.84
N VAL A 8 13.19 8.14 11.43
CA VAL A 8 12.80 8.86 12.67
C VAL A 8 11.55 9.70 12.43
N LEU A 9 11.51 10.47 11.34
CA LEU A 9 10.33 11.26 10.97
C LEU A 9 9.10 10.37 10.74
N ALA A 10 9.28 9.21 10.10
CA ALA A 10 8.22 8.26 9.83
C ALA A 10 7.65 7.63 11.11
N SER A 11 8.50 7.13 12.01
CA SER A 11 8.04 6.55 13.28
C SER A 11 7.33 7.59 14.14
N THR A 12 7.89 8.80 14.25
CA THR A 12 7.26 9.89 15.01
C THR A 12 5.92 10.32 14.41
N LEU A 13 5.78 10.34 13.08
CA LEU A 13 4.50 10.63 12.46
C LEU A 13 3.45 9.55 12.79
N LYS A 14 3.79 8.27 12.70
CA LYS A 14 2.90 7.15 13.08
C LYS A 14 2.45 7.27 14.54
N GLU A 15 3.36 7.55 15.47
CA GLU A 15 3.06 7.77 16.89
C GLU A 15 2.10 8.95 17.11
N LEU A 16 2.34 10.08 16.47
CA LEU A 16 1.44 11.24 16.56
C LEU A 16 0.06 10.96 16.00
N MET A 17 -0.04 10.09 14.99
CA MET A 17 -1.31 9.69 14.38
C MET A 17 -2.12 8.70 15.22
N GLU A 18 -1.56 8.12 16.27
CA GLU A 18 -2.32 7.37 17.27
C GLU A 18 -3.16 8.29 18.16
N GLU A 19 -2.66 9.51 18.42
CA GLU A 19 -3.30 10.47 19.32
C GLU A 19 -4.19 11.49 18.63
N LYS A 20 -3.85 11.89 17.39
CA LYS A 20 -4.55 12.94 16.66
C LYS A 20 -4.64 12.70 15.15
N SER A 21 -5.64 13.32 14.50
CA SER A 21 -5.79 13.21 13.06
C SER A 21 -4.62 13.88 12.31
N LEU A 22 -4.22 13.29 11.19
CA LEU A 22 -3.14 13.79 10.32
C LEU A 22 -3.36 15.26 9.92
N SER A 23 -4.62 15.65 9.66
CA SER A 23 -4.98 17.04 9.32
C SER A 23 -4.68 18.07 10.43
N LYS A 24 -4.46 17.62 11.67
CA LYS A 24 -4.10 18.45 12.82
C LYS A 24 -2.62 18.38 13.17
N ILE A 25 -1.85 17.52 12.50
CA ILE A 25 -0.42 17.40 12.69
C ILE A 25 0.29 18.41 11.80
N THR A 26 1.08 19.29 12.41
CA THR A 26 1.92 20.25 11.67
C THR A 26 3.35 19.75 11.57
N ILE A 27 4.10 20.28 10.58
CA ILE A 27 5.55 20.00 10.47
C ILE A 27 6.27 20.44 11.74
N ASN A 28 5.79 21.48 12.42
CA ASN A 28 6.37 21.93 13.68
C ASN A 28 6.17 20.90 14.80
N ASP A 29 4.96 20.34 14.93
CA ASP A 29 4.69 19.27 15.90
C ASP A 29 5.63 18.09 15.68
N LEU A 30 5.71 17.62 14.41
CA LEU A 30 6.54 16.49 14.02
C LEU A 30 8.02 16.72 14.32
N THR A 31 8.56 17.88 13.91
CA THR A 31 9.98 18.19 14.07
C THR A 31 10.36 18.43 15.53
N GLN A 32 9.48 19.01 16.33
CA GLN A 32 9.68 19.14 17.78
C GLN A 32 9.68 17.77 18.49
N SER A 33 8.75 16.88 18.13
CA SER A 33 8.67 15.54 18.74
C SER A 33 9.90 14.68 18.46
N CYS A 34 10.50 14.78 17.27
CA CYS A 34 11.72 14.02 16.94
C CYS A 34 13.03 14.79 17.13
N GLY A 35 12.99 16.02 17.67
CA GLY A 35 14.18 16.80 17.98
C GLY A 35 15.00 17.27 16.77
N VAL A 36 14.38 17.44 15.60
CA VAL A 36 15.04 17.93 14.38
C VAL A 36 14.52 19.31 13.99
N SER A 37 15.28 20.02 13.13
CA SER A 37 14.85 21.32 12.64
C SER A 37 13.83 21.19 11.49
N ARG A 38 12.99 22.22 11.28
CA ARG A 38 12.12 22.31 10.09
C ARG A 38 12.92 22.26 8.80
N GLN A 39 14.12 22.83 8.75
CA GLN A 39 15.01 22.74 7.60
C GLN A 39 15.42 21.30 7.32
N THR A 40 15.68 20.51 8.38
CA THR A 40 15.97 19.07 8.24
C THR A 40 14.80 18.31 7.63
N PHE A 41 13.57 18.66 8.02
CA PHE A 41 12.36 18.08 7.38
C PHE A 41 12.32 18.42 5.88
N TYR A 42 12.41 19.69 5.51
CA TYR A 42 12.31 20.14 4.12
C TYR A 42 13.48 19.69 3.23
N ASN A 43 14.61 19.32 3.81
CA ASN A 43 15.70 18.68 3.07
C ASN A 43 15.39 17.22 2.67
N ASN A 44 14.37 16.61 3.25
CA ASN A 44 14.01 15.20 3.03
C ASN A 44 12.63 15.03 2.40
N PHE A 45 11.69 15.93 2.68
CA PHE A 45 10.28 15.83 2.25
C PHE A 45 9.74 17.23 1.93
N ARG A 46 8.89 17.31 0.91
CA ARG A 46 8.20 18.56 0.52
C ARG A 46 7.15 18.97 1.54
N ASP A 47 6.40 18.00 2.04
CA ASP A 47 5.31 18.14 3.00
C ASP A 47 5.05 16.82 3.73
N ILE A 48 4.03 16.81 4.61
CA ILE A 48 3.65 15.62 5.37
C ILE A 48 3.10 14.52 4.44
N TYR A 49 2.48 14.87 3.32
CA TYR A 49 1.93 13.91 2.37
C TYR A 49 3.05 13.13 1.68
N ASP A 50 4.13 13.81 1.26
CA ASP A 50 5.34 13.21 0.71
C ASP A 50 6.00 12.22 1.71
N LEU A 51 5.98 12.54 3.01
CA LEU A 51 6.43 11.62 4.06
C LEU A 51 5.52 10.40 4.17
N VAL A 52 4.20 10.56 4.10
CA VAL A 52 3.26 9.43 4.16
C VAL A 52 3.42 8.51 2.95
N GLU A 53 3.54 9.05 1.73
CA GLU A 53 3.86 8.26 0.53
C GLU A 53 5.15 7.45 0.73
N TRP A 54 6.19 8.10 1.22
CA TRP A 54 7.46 7.43 1.48
C TRP A 54 7.32 6.30 2.50
N ILE A 55 6.49 6.47 3.55
CA ILE A 55 6.22 5.42 4.53
C ILE A 55 5.57 4.21 3.84
N TYR A 56 4.52 4.43 3.06
CA TYR A 56 3.84 3.34 2.37
C TYR A 56 4.78 2.60 1.41
N LEU A 57 5.57 3.32 0.60
CA LEU A 57 6.53 2.71 -0.32
C LEU A 57 7.58 1.88 0.41
N GLN A 58 8.14 2.40 1.51
CA GLN A 58 9.15 1.66 2.29
C GLN A 58 8.56 0.42 2.96
N ASP A 59 7.38 0.54 3.54
CA ASP A 59 6.73 -0.58 4.21
C ASP A 59 6.31 -1.65 3.19
N THR A 60 5.78 -1.25 2.03
CA THR A 60 5.43 -2.18 0.95
C THR A 60 6.67 -2.88 0.37
N GLU A 61 7.78 -2.16 0.15
CA GLU A 61 9.04 -2.77 -0.32
C GLU A 61 9.56 -3.83 0.64
N ILE A 62 9.39 -3.62 1.96
CA ILE A 62 9.78 -4.60 2.98
C ILE A 62 8.85 -5.81 2.97
N LEU A 63 7.53 -5.59 2.84
CA LEU A 63 6.52 -6.64 2.93
C LEU A 63 6.47 -7.53 1.69
N VAL A 64 6.50 -6.92 0.51
CA VAL A 64 6.40 -7.64 -0.75
C VAL A 64 7.75 -8.27 -1.12
N GLY A 65 8.87 -7.62 -0.73
CA GLY A 65 10.21 -8.12 -1.06
C GLY A 65 10.50 -8.09 -2.56
N LYS A 66 11.72 -8.56 -2.92
CA LYS A 66 12.14 -8.66 -4.34
C LYS A 66 11.89 -10.06 -4.93
N ASP A 67 11.49 -11.01 -4.10
CA ASP A 67 11.43 -12.43 -4.43
C ASP A 67 9.96 -12.94 -4.57
N VAL A 68 9.01 -12.03 -4.86
CA VAL A 68 7.63 -12.44 -5.13
C VAL A 68 7.56 -13.06 -6.51
N THR A 69 7.04 -14.27 -6.54
CA THR A 69 6.84 -15.09 -7.73
C THR A 69 5.38 -15.54 -7.82
N TYR A 70 5.04 -16.19 -8.93
CA TYR A 70 3.71 -16.79 -9.10
C TYR A 70 3.37 -17.81 -8.02
N ASP A 71 4.37 -18.47 -7.42
CA ASP A 71 4.15 -19.50 -6.41
C ASP A 71 3.90 -18.94 -5.00
N ASN A 72 4.25 -17.67 -4.73
CA ASN A 72 4.16 -17.08 -3.38
C ASN A 72 3.46 -15.71 -3.31
N TRP A 73 2.76 -15.30 -4.37
CA TRP A 73 2.06 -14.00 -4.39
C TRP A 73 0.97 -13.90 -3.31
N GLN A 74 0.37 -15.03 -2.92
CA GLN A 74 -0.64 -15.07 -1.86
C GLN A 74 -0.05 -14.61 -0.52
N ASP A 75 1.15 -15.07 -0.18
CA ASP A 75 1.84 -14.68 1.05
C ASP A 75 2.19 -13.18 1.05
N ALA A 76 2.57 -12.65 -0.12
CA ALA A 76 2.82 -11.22 -0.27
C ALA A 76 1.53 -10.40 -0.09
N LEU A 77 0.43 -10.82 -0.69
CA LEU A 77 -0.86 -10.18 -0.53
C LEU A 77 -1.35 -10.25 0.93
N ALA A 78 -1.19 -11.42 1.56
CA ALA A 78 -1.50 -11.62 2.97
C ALA A 78 -0.71 -10.65 3.86
N SER A 79 0.59 -10.51 3.61
CA SER A 79 1.46 -9.59 4.35
C SER A 79 1.01 -8.14 4.22
N ILE A 80 0.53 -7.72 3.04
CA ILE A 80 0.00 -6.36 2.80
C ILE A 80 -1.28 -6.13 3.62
N PHE A 81 -2.25 -7.04 3.57
CA PHE A 81 -3.50 -6.89 4.33
C PHE A 81 -3.27 -6.98 5.84
N GLN A 82 -2.35 -7.83 6.28
CA GLN A 82 -1.96 -7.89 7.69
C GLN A 82 -1.29 -6.59 8.15
N TYR A 83 -0.38 -6.03 7.33
CA TYR A 83 0.21 -4.71 7.61
C TYR A 83 -0.87 -3.63 7.76
N ILE A 84 -1.86 -3.61 6.88
CA ILE A 84 -2.98 -2.65 6.95
C ILE A 84 -3.74 -2.81 8.26
N ALA A 85 -4.00 -4.05 8.70
CA ALA A 85 -4.66 -4.36 9.96
C ALA A 85 -3.82 -3.94 11.18
N ASP A 86 -2.53 -4.24 11.18
CA ASP A 86 -1.60 -3.92 12.27
C ASP A 86 -1.35 -2.41 12.39
N ASN A 87 -1.40 -1.68 11.28
CA ASN A 87 -1.24 -0.22 11.23
C ASN A 87 -2.58 0.51 11.09
N ARG A 88 -3.65 -0.04 11.67
CA ARG A 88 -5.03 0.43 11.50
C ARG A 88 -5.21 1.93 11.74
N SER A 89 -4.64 2.48 12.80
CA SER A 89 -4.73 3.91 13.13
C SER A 89 -4.10 4.77 12.05
N PHE A 90 -2.91 4.42 11.58
CA PHE A 90 -2.20 5.10 10.52
C PHE A 90 -2.99 5.07 9.21
N VAL A 91 -3.46 3.89 8.80
CA VAL A 91 -4.20 3.69 7.55
C VAL A 91 -5.54 4.43 7.55
N LEU A 92 -6.33 4.31 8.61
CA LEU A 92 -7.62 5.03 8.72
C LEU A 92 -7.43 6.55 8.77
N ASN A 93 -6.38 7.02 9.42
CA ASN A 93 -6.07 8.43 9.53
C ASN A 93 -5.64 9.02 8.18
N THR A 94 -4.80 8.31 7.42
CA THR A 94 -4.41 8.70 6.05
C THR A 94 -5.60 8.66 5.10
N TYR A 95 -6.40 7.60 5.12
CA TYR A 95 -7.62 7.49 4.31
C TYR A 95 -8.57 8.68 4.51
N ARG A 96 -8.81 9.07 5.76
CA ARG A 96 -9.69 10.20 6.10
C ARG A 96 -9.09 11.56 5.73
N SER A 97 -7.77 11.71 5.74
CA SER A 97 -7.08 12.98 5.55
C SER A 97 -6.74 13.28 4.09
N PHE A 98 -6.38 12.27 3.31
CA PHE A 98 -6.04 12.43 1.88
C PHE A 98 -7.26 12.41 0.96
N GLY A 99 -8.35 11.81 1.44
CA GLY A 99 -9.49 11.50 0.61
C GLY A 99 -9.30 10.21 -0.20
N LYS A 100 -10.43 9.58 -0.52
CA LYS A 100 -10.46 8.30 -1.23
C LYS A 100 -9.72 8.33 -2.57
N GLU A 101 -9.93 9.39 -3.35
CA GLU A 101 -9.42 9.53 -4.72
C GLU A 101 -7.88 9.51 -4.78
N TYR A 102 -7.23 10.17 -3.83
CA TYR A 102 -5.77 10.20 -3.77
C TYR A 102 -5.18 8.83 -3.44
N LEU A 103 -5.72 8.17 -2.40
CA LEU A 103 -5.26 6.85 -1.98
C LEU A 103 -5.56 5.80 -3.04
N GLU A 104 -6.72 5.87 -3.69
CA GLU A 104 -7.11 5.00 -4.80
C GLU A 104 -6.13 5.10 -5.98
N LYS A 105 -5.76 6.31 -6.37
CA LYS A 105 -4.78 6.53 -7.45
C LYS A 105 -3.41 5.94 -7.09
N PHE A 106 -2.94 6.20 -5.87
CA PHE A 106 -1.67 5.65 -5.39
C PHE A 106 -1.69 4.11 -5.38
N LEU A 107 -2.70 3.51 -4.77
CA LEU A 107 -2.84 2.05 -4.69
C LEU A 107 -2.98 1.39 -6.06
N ASN A 108 -3.73 2.00 -7.00
CA ASN A 108 -3.83 1.48 -8.36
C ASN A 108 -2.46 1.41 -9.04
N GLN A 109 -1.63 2.44 -8.90
CA GLN A 109 -0.28 2.44 -9.47
C GLN A 109 0.61 1.35 -8.87
N GLU A 110 0.61 1.20 -7.55
CA GLU A 110 1.45 0.21 -6.86
C GLU A 110 0.99 -1.23 -7.13
N VAL A 111 -0.32 -1.50 -7.10
CA VAL A 111 -0.87 -2.83 -7.38
C VAL A 111 -0.69 -3.21 -8.86
N GLU A 112 -0.90 -2.27 -9.79
CA GLU A 112 -0.65 -2.50 -11.21
C GLU A 112 0.82 -2.83 -11.48
N HIS A 113 1.74 -2.08 -10.87
CA HIS A 113 3.17 -2.34 -10.96
C HIS A 113 3.54 -3.73 -10.41
N PHE A 114 3.00 -4.09 -9.25
CA PHE A 114 3.19 -5.39 -8.64
C PHE A 114 2.70 -6.54 -9.55
N LEU A 115 1.46 -6.46 -10.03
CA LEU A 115 0.88 -7.48 -10.91
C LEU A 115 1.60 -7.58 -12.25
N THR A 116 2.01 -6.45 -12.81
CA THR A 116 2.81 -6.40 -14.05
C THR A 116 4.12 -7.15 -13.88
N ASN A 117 4.85 -6.86 -12.82
CA ASN A 117 6.13 -7.53 -12.54
C ASN A 117 5.93 -9.02 -12.29
N LEU A 118 4.90 -9.41 -11.54
CA LEU A 118 4.59 -10.80 -11.25
C LEU A 118 4.30 -11.61 -12.52
N ILE A 119 3.47 -11.07 -13.42
CA ILE A 119 3.04 -11.79 -14.62
C ILE A 119 4.16 -11.85 -15.66
N PHE A 120 4.83 -10.73 -15.95
CA PHE A 120 5.87 -10.68 -16.98
C PHE A 120 7.21 -11.34 -16.58
N GLN A 121 7.37 -11.77 -15.33
CA GLN A 121 8.46 -12.68 -14.95
C GLN A 121 8.26 -14.09 -15.52
N GLU A 122 7.02 -14.54 -15.64
CA GLU A 122 6.68 -15.93 -16.00
C GLU A 122 6.34 -16.10 -17.48
N ILE A 123 5.79 -15.08 -18.13
CA ILE A 123 5.31 -15.17 -19.51
C ILE A 123 5.84 -14.05 -20.40
N GLN A 124 6.29 -14.46 -21.61
CA GLN A 124 6.54 -13.53 -22.71
C GLN A 124 5.38 -13.61 -23.70
N VAL A 125 4.53 -12.59 -23.70
CA VAL A 125 3.39 -12.49 -24.60
C VAL A 125 3.58 -11.36 -25.59
N THR A 126 3.01 -11.52 -26.81
CA THR A 126 3.06 -10.50 -27.85
C THR A 126 1.72 -10.44 -28.60
N GLY A 127 1.44 -9.33 -29.25
CA GLY A 127 0.24 -9.19 -30.06
C GLY A 127 -1.06 -9.19 -29.25
N GLU A 128 -2.06 -9.96 -29.68
CA GLU A 128 -3.38 -10.03 -29.04
C GLU A 128 -3.32 -10.60 -27.62
N GLU A 129 -2.41 -11.54 -27.35
CA GLU A 129 -2.22 -12.10 -26.01
C GLU A 129 -1.74 -11.05 -25.02
N ALA A 130 -0.87 -10.13 -25.45
CA ALA A 130 -0.39 -9.03 -24.60
C ALA A 130 -1.54 -8.11 -24.17
N GLN A 131 -2.47 -7.78 -25.10
CA GLN A 131 -3.64 -6.97 -24.78
C GLN A 131 -4.56 -7.64 -23.76
N GLN A 132 -4.75 -8.96 -23.86
CA GLN A 132 -5.54 -9.71 -22.90
C GLN A 132 -4.90 -9.74 -21.52
N VAL A 133 -3.58 -9.87 -21.46
CA VAL A 133 -2.81 -9.81 -20.19
C VAL A 133 -2.92 -8.42 -19.56
N GLU A 134 -2.73 -7.35 -20.34
CA GLU A 134 -2.88 -5.96 -19.85
C GLU A 134 -4.28 -5.71 -19.29
N PHE A 135 -5.33 -6.19 -19.98
CA PHE A 135 -6.69 -6.08 -19.46
C PHE A 135 -6.88 -6.85 -18.16
N SER A 136 -6.31 -8.05 -18.04
CA SER A 136 -6.37 -8.86 -16.81
C SER A 136 -5.66 -8.17 -15.66
N ILE A 137 -4.47 -7.59 -15.88
CA ILE A 137 -3.76 -6.80 -14.89
C ILE A 137 -4.64 -5.65 -14.39
N SER A 138 -5.23 -4.88 -15.29
CA SER A 138 -6.11 -3.77 -14.93
C SER A 138 -7.34 -4.25 -14.14
N PHE A 139 -7.96 -5.35 -14.58
CA PHE A 139 -9.13 -5.93 -13.90
C PHE A 139 -8.81 -6.34 -12.45
N TYR A 140 -7.72 -7.08 -12.24
CA TYR A 140 -7.31 -7.49 -10.90
C TYR A 140 -6.82 -6.32 -10.05
N THR A 141 -6.17 -5.33 -10.65
CA THR A 141 -5.78 -4.09 -9.95
C THR A 141 -7.02 -3.40 -9.37
N TYR A 142 -8.02 -3.13 -10.20
CA TYR A 142 -9.25 -2.48 -9.74
C TYR A 142 -10.01 -3.32 -8.71
N ALA A 143 -10.04 -4.63 -8.89
CA ALA A 143 -10.70 -5.52 -7.95
C ALA A 143 -10.01 -5.51 -6.57
N LEU A 144 -8.69 -5.69 -6.53
CA LEU A 144 -7.92 -5.71 -5.28
C LEU A 144 -7.95 -4.37 -4.57
N VAL A 145 -7.73 -3.28 -5.28
CA VAL A 145 -7.77 -1.92 -4.72
C VAL A 145 -9.17 -1.58 -4.23
N GLY A 146 -10.22 -1.89 -5.02
CA GLY A 146 -11.60 -1.65 -4.64
C GLY A 146 -12.02 -2.41 -3.39
N ILE A 147 -11.66 -3.69 -3.30
CA ILE A 147 -11.92 -4.53 -2.11
C ILE A 147 -11.15 -4.02 -0.89
N GLY A 148 -9.87 -3.67 -1.05
CA GLY A 148 -9.04 -3.13 0.02
C GLY A 148 -9.57 -1.81 0.56
N LEU A 149 -9.94 -0.87 -0.32
CA LEU A 149 -10.51 0.42 0.07
C LEU A 149 -11.89 0.28 0.75
N ASP A 150 -12.76 -0.62 0.25
CA ASP A 150 -14.06 -0.89 0.87
C ASP A 150 -13.89 -1.49 2.28
N TRP A 151 -12.90 -2.38 2.46
CA TRP A 151 -12.58 -2.95 3.76
C TRP A 151 -12.05 -1.90 4.73
N ILE A 152 -11.16 -1.00 4.28
CA ILE A 152 -10.65 0.13 5.07
C ILE A 152 -11.79 1.09 5.42
N GLU A 153 -12.63 1.48 4.46
CA GLU A 153 -13.76 2.40 4.65
C GLU A 153 -14.75 1.88 5.69
N LYS A 154 -15.02 0.58 5.68
CA LYS A 154 -15.85 -0.13 6.67
C LYS A 154 -15.13 -0.39 8.00
N GLN A 155 -13.97 0.19 8.19
CA GLN A 155 -13.15 0.04 9.38
C GLN A 155 -12.71 -1.40 9.66
N MET A 156 -12.38 -2.13 8.59
CA MET A 156 -11.82 -3.50 8.68
C MET A 156 -12.72 -4.44 9.50
N PRO A 157 -13.95 -4.75 9.03
CA PRO A 157 -14.95 -5.52 9.79
C PRO A 157 -14.62 -7.00 9.92
N SER A 158 -13.72 -7.52 9.08
CA SER A 158 -13.20 -8.89 9.13
C SER A 158 -11.67 -8.88 9.36
N THR A 159 -11.10 -10.02 9.71
CA THR A 159 -9.64 -10.17 9.76
C THR A 159 -9.02 -10.11 8.36
N ALA A 160 -7.72 -9.87 8.28
CA ALA A 160 -6.98 -9.92 7.03
C ALA A 160 -7.09 -11.33 6.40
N ASP A 161 -6.92 -12.39 7.20
CA ASP A 161 -7.00 -13.77 6.74
C ASP A 161 -8.37 -14.12 6.12
N GLU A 162 -9.47 -13.72 6.77
CA GLU A 162 -10.83 -13.92 6.22
C GLU A 162 -11.05 -13.21 4.89
N LEU A 163 -10.44 -12.04 4.71
CA LEU A 163 -10.54 -11.29 3.47
C LEU A 163 -9.72 -11.95 2.36
N ILE A 164 -8.51 -12.37 2.68
CA ILE A 164 -7.61 -13.05 1.73
C ILE A 164 -8.22 -14.36 1.27
N GLU A 165 -8.74 -15.19 2.16
CA GLU A 165 -9.40 -16.44 1.81
C GLU A 165 -10.53 -16.23 0.77
N LYS A 166 -11.29 -15.13 0.89
CA LYS A 166 -12.33 -14.78 -0.09
C LYS A 166 -11.75 -14.37 -1.43
N ILE A 167 -10.67 -13.58 -1.42
CA ILE A 167 -9.97 -13.14 -2.64
C ILE A 167 -9.39 -14.34 -3.37
N GLU A 168 -8.70 -15.22 -2.67
CA GLU A 168 -8.10 -16.44 -3.23
C GLU A 168 -9.13 -17.34 -3.88
N ARG A 169 -10.25 -17.59 -3.23
CA ARG A 169 -11.34 -18.41 -3.79
C ARG A 169 -11.86 -17.86 -5.13
N VAL A 170 -11.95 -16.54 -5.27
CA VAL A 170 -12.39 -15.91 -6.50
C VAL A 170 -11.29 -16.00 -7.56
N MET A 171 -10.06 -15.70 -7.22
CA MET A 171 -8.93 -15.72 -8.16
C MET A 171 -8.64 -17.13 -8.66
N LEU A 172 -8.55 -18.10 -7.77
CA LEU A 172 -8.33 -19.52 -8.14
C LEU A 172 -9.50 -20.10 -8.94
N GLY A 173 -10.73 -19.78 -8.57
CA GLY A 173 -11.92 -20.19 -9.31
C GLY A 173 -11.95 -19.63 -10.74
N SER A 174 -11.46 -18.43 -10.95
CA SER A 174 -11.37 -17.81 -12.29
C SER A 174 -10.24 -18.39 -13.13
N ILE A 175 -9.11 -18.76 -12.51
CA ILE A 175 -7.96 -19.37 -13.20
C ILE A 175 -8.28 -20.80 -13.66
N ILE A 176 -8.93 -21.61 -12.81
CA ILE A 176 -9.28 -23.01 -13.14
C ILE A 176 -10.34 -23.10 -14.24
N SER A 177 -11.18 -22.08 -14.41
CA SER A 177 -12.25 -22.08 -15.43
C SER A 177 -11.77 -21.67 -16.83
N ASN A 178 -10.56 -21.17 -16.98
CA ASN A 178 -10.02 -20.65 -18.24
C ASN A 178 -8.87 -21.51 -18.82
N PHE A 179 -8.58 -22.64 -18.23
CA PHE A 179 -7.67 -23.68 -18.72
C PHE A 179 -8.38 -25.04 -18.72
#